data_c2aa00cfc409c3e6c4fba078fbef420f
#
_entry.id   c2aa00cfc409c3e6c4fba078fbef420f
#
_cell.length_a   1.000
_cell.length_b   1.000
_cell.length_c   1.000
_cell.angle_alpha   90.00
_cell.angle_beta   90.00
_cell.angle_gamma   90.00
#
_symmetry.space_group_name_H-M   'P 1'
#
loop_
_entity.id
_entity.type
_entity.pdbx_description
1 polymer ?
#
loop_
_entity_poly.entity_id
_entity_poly.type
_entity_poly.pdbx_seq_one_letter_code
_entity_poly.pdbx_strand_id
1 'polypeptide(L)'
;QAAHGLNWCVMEMERRYKLMSKLGVRNLAGYNNKIDEAKARGEFIYNPFSLTPEEPEPLERVPHIVVVIDELADLMMVIGKKIEELIARLAQKARAAGIHLILATQRPSVDVITGLIKANIPTRISFQVSSKIDSRTILDQMGAEALLGMGDMLYMPSGTGFPIRVHGAFVSDDEVHRVVAYLKSQGEPNYIEGVLEGGVVGDEDGLGVEGGEPSGEKDPMYDQAVEIVIKNRKASISLVQRHLKIGYNRAARLLEEMENAGLVSAMSGSGQREILVPARAE
;
A
#
# COMPACT_ATOMS: atom_id res chain seq x y z
N GLN A 1 -6.05 -4.29 7.28
CA GLN A 1 -5.47 -5.06 6.16
C GLN A 1 -5.51 -4.28 4.84
N ALA A 2 -6.69 -3.82 4.34
CA ALA A 2 -6.78 -3.11 3.06
C ALA A 2 -5.95 -1.82 3.00
N ALA A 3 -5.92 -1.02 4.06
CA ALA A 3 -5.07 0.17 4.16
C ALA A 3 -3.58 -0.18 4.09
N HIS A 4 -3.17 -1.30 4.68
CA HIS A 4 -1.78 -1.79 4.61
C HIS A 4 -1.43 -2.20 3.18
N GLY A 5 -2.30 -2.92 2.48
CA GLY A 5 -2.10 -3.26 1.08
C GLY A 5 -1.97 -2.05 0.16
N LEU A 6 -2.81 -1.03 0.35
CA LEU A 6 -2.71 0.23 -0.39
C LEU A 6 -1.43 1.00 -0.07
N ASN A 7 -1.03 1.04 1.20
CA ASN A 7 0.22 1.66 1.60
C ASN A 7 1.43 0.92 1.01
N TRP A 8 1.42 -0.41 1.01
CA TRP A 8 2.42 -1.22 0.32
C TRP A 8 2.52 -0.86 -1.17
N CYS A 9 1.37 -0.68 -1.86
CA CYS A 9 1.35 -0.25 -3.25
C CYS A 9 2.00 1.12 -3.45
N VAL A 10 1.79 2.06 -2.52
CA VAL A 10 2.45 3.38 -2.56
C VAL A 10 3.97 3.24 -2.40
N MET A 11 4.43 2.44 -1.44
CA MET A 11 5.86 2.19 -1.24
C MET A 11 6.50 1.50 -2.45
N GLU A 12 5.83 0.51 -3.02
CA GLU A 12 6.29 -0.18 -4.22
C GLU A 12 6.35 0.77 -5.43
N MET A 13 5.36 1.65 -5.57
CA MET A 13 5.38 2.71 -6.58
C MET A 13 6.63 3.60 -6.43
N GLU A 14 6.93 4.04 -5.23
CA GLU A 14 8.10 4.90 -4.95
C GLU A 14 9.42 4.15 -5.20
N ARG A 15 9.50 2.88 -4.79
CA ARG A 15 10.65 2.02 -5.10
C ARG A 15 10.88 1.94 -6.61
N ARG A 16 9.82 1.70 -7.38
CA ARG A 16 9.89 1.64 -8.85
C ARG A 16 10.35 2.98 -9.44
N TYR A 17 9.86 4.10 -8.95
CA TYR A 17 10.30 5.43 -9.39
C TYR A 17 11.79 5.67 -9.12
N LYS A 18 12.30 5.27 -7.97
CA LYS A 18 13.73 5.37 -7.66
C LYS A 18 14.57 4.57 -8.65
N LEU A 19 14.19 3.34 -8.95
CA LEU A 19 14.86 2.48 -9.94
C LEU A 19 14.79 3.07 -11.35
N MET A 20 13.62 3.50 -11.79
CA MET A 20 13.42 4.13 -13.10
C MET A 20 14.26 5.39 -13.26
N SER A 21 14.31 6.23 -12.23
CA SER A 21 15.13 7.45 -12.22
C SER A 21 16.61 7.12 -12.38
N LYS A 22 17.12 6.11 -11.67
CA LYS A 22 18.52 5.68 -11.79
C LYS A 22 18.86 5.11 -13.17
N LEU A 23 17.93 4.42 -13.81
CA LEU A 23 18.10 3.89 -15.14
C LEU A 23 17.82 4.93 -16.25
N GLY A 24 17.38 6.14 -15.88
CA GLY A 24 17.06 7.19 -16.83
C GLY A 24 15.84 6.90 -17.72
N VAL A 25 14.86 6.17 -17.19
CA VAL A 25 13.62 5.83 -17.89
C VAL A 25 12.41 6.47 -17.20
N ARG A 26 11.31 6.67 -17.95
CA ARG A 26 10.13 7.40 -17.49
C ARG A 26 8.94 6.50 -17.11
N ASN A 27 8.98 5.23 -17.49
CA ASN A 27 7.89 4.28 -17.25
C ASN A 27 8.41 2.85 -17.14
N LEU A 28 7.54 1.96 -16.69
CA LEU A 28 7.85 0.55 -16.48
C LEU A 28 8.27 -0.16 -17.78
N ALA A 29 7.66 0.17 -18.91
CA ALA A 29 8.04 -0.42 -20.19
C ALA A 29 9.49 -0.09 -20.55
N GLY A 30 9.90 1.17 -20.39
CA GLY A 30 11.29 1.59 -20.58
C GLY A 30 12.26 0.89 -19.64
N TYR A 31 11.88 0.71 -18.37
CA TYR A 31 12.65 -0.05 -17.40
C TYR A 31 12.84 -1.51 -17.86
N ASN A 32 11.74 -2.20 -18.16
CA ASN A 32 11.77 -3.60 -18.57
C ASN A 32 12.56 -3.79 -19.89
N ASN A 33 12.43 -2.87 -20.85
CA ASN A 33 13.17 -2.92 -22.08
C ASN A 33 14.70 -2.84 -21.85
N LYS A 34 15.16 -1.96 -20.95
CA LYS A 34 16.58 -1.88 -20.58
C LYS A 34 17.09 -3.18 -19.96
N ILE A 35 16.31 -3.79 -19.10
CA ILE A 35 16.65 -5.10 -18.50
C ILE A 35 16.77 -6.17 -19.59
N ASP A 36 15.81 -6.23 -20.50
CA ASP A 36 15.80 -7.20 -21.60
C ASP A 36 16.97 -6.99 -22.54
N GLU A 37 17.29 -5.75 -22.91
CA GLU A 37 18.42 -5.42 -23.79
C GLU A 37 19.76 -5.80 -23.15
N ALA A 38 19.95 -5.54 -21.86
CA ALA A 38 21.15 -5.94 -21.14
C ALA A 38 21.29 -7.46 -21.13
N LYS A 39 20.19 -8.17 -20.79
CA LYS A 39 20.16 -9.63 -20.78
C LYS A 39 20.45 -10.24 -22.15
N ALA A 40 19.95 -9.63 -23.22
CA ALA A 40 20.22 -10.08 -24.59
C ALA A 40 21.70 -9.96 -24.98
N ARG A 41 22.44 -9.01 -24.36
CA ARG A 41 23.89 -8.86 -24.54
C ARG A 41 24.71 -9.72 -23.56
N GLY A 42 24.05 -10.51 -22.69
CA GLY A 42 24.73 -11.27 -21.64
C GLY A 42 25.25 -10.39 -20.49
N GLU A 43 24.70 -9.18 -20.36
CA GLU A 43 25.03 -8.21 -19.31
C GLU A 43 23.94 -8.18 -18.23
N PHE A 44 24.30 -7.75 -17.03
CA PHE A 44 23.36 -7.52 -15.94
C PHE A 44 23.41 -6.08 -15.50
N ILE A 45 22.23 -5.50 -15.18
CA ILE A 45 22.11 -4.21 -14.52
C ILE A 45 21.91 -4.53 -13.03
N TYR A 46 22.84 -4.06 -12.19
CA TYR A 46 22.79 -4.34 -10.76
C TYR A 46 21.97 -3.28 -10.01
N ASN A 47 21.34 -3.70 -8.91
CA ASN A 47 20.53 -2.83 -8.09
C ASN A 47 21.40 -1.73 -7.44
N PRO A 48 21.20 -0.45 -7.80
CA PRO A 48 21.98 0.67 -7.24
C PRO A 48 21.62 0.98 -5.79
N PHE A 49 20.56 0.36 -5.25
CA PHE A 49 20.08 0.49 -3.87
C PHE A 49 20.17 -0.83 -3.09
N SER A 50 21.07 -1.73 -3.53
CA SER A 50 21.29 -2.99 -2.83
C SER A 50 21.70 -2.75 -1.38
N LEU A 51 21.20 -3.59 -0.48
CA LEU A 51 21.62 -3.63 0.93
C LEU A 51 23.02 -4.25 1.09
N THR A 52 23.49 -4.94 0.06
CA THR A 52 24.84 -5.53 -0.04
C THR A 52 25.61 -4.91 -1.20
N PRO A 53 26.17 -3.67 -1.04
CA PRO A 53 26.83 -2.97 -2.14
C PRO A 53 28.05 -3.68 -2.74
N GLU A 54 28.65 -4.59 -1.97
CA GLU A 54 29.81 -5.40 -2.39
C GLU A 54 29.40 -6.55 -3.33
N GLU A 55 28.17 -7.06 -3.18
CA GLU A 55 27.58 -8.10 -4.02
C GLU A 55 26.14 -7.72 -4.39
N PRO A 56 25.94 -6.68 -5.23
CA PRO A 56 24.60 -6.22 -5.55
C PRO A 56 23.86 -7.24 -6.41
N GLU A 57 22.59 -7.48 -6.09
CA GLU A 57 21.70 -8.34 -6.86
C GLU A 57 21.40 -7.75 -8.25
N PRO A 58 21.31 -8.58 -9.29
CA PRO A 58 20.90 -8.12 -10.62
C PRO A 58 19.43 -7.70 -10.60
N LEU A 59 19.12 -6.62 -11.30
CA LEU A 59 17.74 -6.19 -11.51
C LEU A 59 17.05 -7.12 -12.51
N GLU A 60 15.82 -7.45 -12.21
CA GLU A 60 14.94 -8.24 -13.05
C GLU A 60 13.79 -7.41 -13.62
N ARG A 61 13.09 -7.96 -14.59
CA ARG A 61 11.83 -7.38 -15.06
C ARG A 61 10.84 -7.22 -13.90
N VAL A 62 10.11 -6.13 -13.92
CA VAL A 62 9.07 -5.85 -12.92
C VAL A 62 7.70 -6.00 -13.57
N PRO A 63 6.79 -6.82 -13.01
CA PRO A 63 5.46 -7.01 -13.55
C PRO A 63 4.54 -5.82 -13.26
N HIS A 64 3.45 -5.71 -14.03
CA HIS A 64 2.35 -4.85 -13.69
C HIS A 64 1.65 -5.35 -12.42
N ILE A 65 1.11 -4.41 -11.65
CA ILE A 65 0.25 -4.69 -10.49
C ILE A 65 -1.14 -4.15 -10.81
N VAL A 66 -2.16 -4.96 -10.62
CA VAL A 66 -3.56 -4.53 -10.71
C VAL A 66 -4.17 -4.63 -9.30
N VAL A 67 -4.60 -3.49 -8.78
CA VAL A 67 -5.28 -3.39 -7.48
C VAL A 67 -6.78 -3.35 -7.75
N VAL A 68 -7.50 -4.35 -7.27
CA VAL A 68 -8.95 -4.44 -7.41
C VAL A 68 -9.60 -4.22 -6.05
N ILE A 69 -10.52 -3.25 -5.97
CA ILE A 69 -11.37 -3.00 -4.82
C ILE A 69 -12.81 -3.24 -5.25
N ASP A 70 -13.39 -4.33 -4.75
CA ASP A 70 -14.73 -4.79 -5.11
C ASP A 70 -15.84 -3.88 -4.56
N GLU A 71 -15.71 -3.44 -3.31
CA GLU A 71 -16.63 -2.47 -2.71
C GLU A 71 -15.87 -1.36 -1.98
N LEU A 72 -15.73 -0.22 -2.67
CA LEU A 72 -15.02 0.93 -2.12
C LEU A 72 -15.73 1.53 -0.89
N ALA A 73 -17.06 1.47 -0.83
CA ALA A 73 -17.84 2.02 0.27
C ALA A 73 -17.46 1.41 1.62
N ASP A 74 -17.16 0.12 1.68
CA ASP A 74 -16.78 -0.55 2.93
C ASP A 74 -15.45 -0.01 3.49
N LEU A 75 -14.51 0.35 2.62
CA LEU A 75 -13.25 0.98 3.04
C LEU A 75 -13.46 2.45 3.46
N MET A 76 -14.25 3.19 2.69
CA MET A 76 -14.52 4.61 2.95
C MET A 76 -15.28 4.81 4.27
N MET A 77 -16.17 3.91 4.63
CA MET A 77 -16.94 3.97 5.90
C MET A 77 -16.09 3.71 7.14
N VAL A 78 -15.01 2.95 7.04
CA VAL A 78 -14.17 2.56 8.18
C VAL A 78 -13.01 3.53 8.40
N ILE A 79 -12.30 3.91 7.33
CA ILE A 79 -11.07 4.73 7.40
C ILE A 79 -11.03 5.72 6.22
N GLY A 80 -12.17 6.33 5.90
CA GLY A 80 -12.42 7.03 4.65
C GLY A 80 -11.31 7.97 4.20
N LYS A 81 -10.93 8.93 5.02
CA LYS A 81 -9.95 9.96 4.64
C LYS A 81 -8.59 9.37 4.26
N LYS A 82 -8.10 8.40 5.02
CA LYS A 82 -6.80 7.75 4.73
C LYS A 82 -6.85 6.93 3.44
N ILE A 83 -7.93 6.18 3.22
CA ILE A 83 -8.14 5.41 1.98
C ILE A 83 -8.21 6.36 0.78
N GLU A 84 -8.97 7.44 0.89
CA GLU A 84 -9.10 8.45 -0.16
C GLU A 84 -7.73 9.04 -0.54
N GLU A 85 -6.92 9.43 0.42
CA GLU A 85 -5.57 9.97 0.21
C GLU A 85 -4.63 8.95 -0.47
N LEU A 86 -4.64 7.69 -0.02
CA LEU A 86 -3.83 6.63 -0.63
C LEU A 86 -4.24 6.34 -2.08
N ILE A 87 -5.54 6.25 -2.34
CA ILE A 87 -6.07 6.03 -3.69
C ILE A 87 -5.72 7.23 -4.59
N ALA A 88 -5.90 8.45 -4.12
CA ALA A 88 -5.56 9.65 -4.88
C ALA A 88 -4.06 9.68 -5.22
N ARG A 89 -3.20 9.36 -4.27
CA ARG A 89 -1.74 9.30 -4.47
C ARG A 89 -1.35 8.24 -5.50
N LEU A 90 -1.94 7.05 -5.43
CA LEU A 90 -1.74 6.01 -6.44
C LEU A 90 -2.27 6.44 -7.80
N ALA A 91 -3.50 6.94 -7.88
CA ALA A 91 -4.12 7.34 -9.14
C ALA A 91 -3.34 8.44 -9.88
N GLN A 92 -2.70 9.36 -9.14
CA GLN A 92 -1.90 10.44 -9.72
C GLN A 92 -0.62 9.96 -10.39
N LYS A 93 0.05 8.95 -9.85
CA LYS A 93 1.42 8.62 -10.23
C LYS A 93 1.66 7.15 -10.60
N ALA A 94 0.81 6.22 -10.17
CA ALA A 94 1.08 4.79 -10.26
C ALA A 94 1.10 4.24 -11.70
N ARG A 95 0.43 4.89 -12.65
CA ARG A 95 0.36 4.44 -14.05
C ARG A 95 1.74 4.24 -14.67
N ALA A 96 2.63 5.21 -14.53
CA ALA A 96 3.98 5.11 -15.09
C ALA A 96 4.82 4.02 -14.41
N ALA A 97 4.55 3.73 -13.14
CA ALA A 97 5.16 2.64 -12.39
C ALA A 97 4.52 1.26 -12.67
N GLY A 98 3.52 1.18 -13.55
CA GLY A 98 2.83 -0.05 -13.91
C GLY A 98 1.88 -0.57 -12.85
N ILE A 99 1.30 0.31 -12.02
CA ILE A 99 0.29 -0.05 -11.02
C ILE A 99 -1.04 0.56 -11.45
N HIS A 100 -2.06 -0.28 -11.56
CA HIS A 100 -3.37 0.07 -12.09
C HIS A 100 -4.46 -0.19 -11.05
N LEU A 101 -5.47 0.68 -11.00
CA LEU A 101 -6.57 0.60 -10.05
C LEU A 101 -7.88 0.27 -10.78
N ILE A 102 -8.62 -0.70 -10.24
CA ILE A 102 -10.01 -0.99 -10.58
C ILE A 102 -10.82 -0.84 -9.30
N LEU A 103 -11.61 0.24 -9.22
CA LEU A 103 -12.44 0.54 -8.06
C LEU A 103 -13.90 0.31 -8.42
N ALA A 104 -14.60 -0.49 -7.63
CA ALA A 104 -16.02 -0.74 -7.79
C ALA A 104 -16.79 -0.41 -6.51
N THR A 105 -18.07 -0.08 -6.65
CA THR A 105 -19.01 0.09 -5.55
C THR A 105 -20.44 -0.11 -6.01
N GLN A 106 -21.27 -0.68 -5.15
CA GLN A 106 -22.72 -0.73 -5.31
C GLN A 106 -23.44 0.42 -4.57
N ARG A 107 -22.67 1.33 -3.94
CA ARG A 107 -23.18 2.47 -3.16
C ARG A 107 -22.67 3.78 -3.73
N PRO A 108 -23.28 4.28 -4.83
CA PRO A 108 -22.83 5.47 -5.53
C PRO A 108 -23.24 6.76 -4.79
N SER A 109 -22.69 6.96 -3.60
CA SER A 109 -22.90 8.19 -2.81
C SER A 109 -21.73 9.16 -2.94
N VAL A 110 -21.94 10.43 -2.64
CA VAL A 110 -20.91 11.47 -2.68
C VAL A 110 -19.81 11.25 -1.62
N ASP A 111 -20.13 10.51 -0.56
CA ASP A 111 -19.16 10.16 0.49
C ASP A 111 -18.23 9.01 0.08
N VAL A 112 -18.62 8.24 -0.92
CA VAL A 112 -17.82 7.13 -1.47
C VAL A 112 -17.10 7.58 -2.74
N ILE A 113 -17.83 8.20 -3.67
CA ILE A 113 -17.29 8.72 -4.92
C ILE A 113 -17.04 10.22 -4.75
N THR A 114 -16.03 10.54 -3.98
CA THR A 114 -15.70 11.91 -3.60
C THR A 114 -15.12 12.72 -4.76
N GLY A 115 -15.10 14.05 -4.61
CA GLY A 115 -14.47 14.92 -5.58
C GLY A 115 -12.98 14.61 -5.80
N LEU A 116 -12.27 14.19 -4.76
CA LEU A 116 -10.85 13.82 -4.87
C LEU A 116 -10.67 12.52 -5.67
N ILE A 117 -11.52 11.52 -5.44
CA ILE A 117 -11.53 10.28 -6.22
C ILE A 117 -11.83 10.59 -7.70
N LYS A 118 -12.89 11.37 -7.97
CA LYS A 118 -13.28 11.73 -9.34
C LYS A 118 -12.22 12.55 -10.08
N ALA A 119 -11.52 13.42 -9.40
CA ALA A 119 -10.45 14.24 -9.99
C ALA A 119 -9.24 13.39 -10.43
N ASN A 120 -8.96 12.29 -9.75
CA ASN A 120 -7.79 11.46 -9.99
C ASN A 120 -8.09 10.17 -10.78
N ILE A 121 -9.37 9.76 -10.84
CA ILE A 121 -9.84 8.61 -11.61
C ILE A 121 -10.87 9.11 -12.64
N PRO A 122 -10.41 9.61 -13.79
CA PRO A 122 -11.29 10.24 -14.76
C PRO A 122 -12.06 9.24 -15.62
N THR A 123 -11.58 8.01 -15.77
CA THR A 123 -12.28 6.94 -16.50
C THR A 123 -13.33 6.32 -15.60
N ARG A 124 -14.58 6.29 -16.06
CA ARG A 124 -15.71 5.81 -15.26
C ARG A 124 -16.62 4.91 -16.08
N ILE A 125 -17.21 3.94 -15.40
CA ILE A 125 -18.25 3.06 -15.93
C ILE A 125 -19.42 3.11 -14.96
N SER A 126 -20.62 3.34 -15.47
CA SER A 126 -21.85 3.19 -14.71
C SER A 126 -22.74 2.17 -15.39
N PHE A 127 -23.09 1.13 -14.65
CA PHE A 127 -24.22 0.28 -14.98
C PHE A 127 -25.52 0.97 -14.61
N GLN A 128 -26.66 0.31 -14.81
CA GLN A 128 -27.96 0.86 -14.44
C GLN A 128 -27.99 1.24 -12.96
N VAL A 129 -28.49 2.43 -12.66
CA VAL A 129 -28.68 2.93 -11.29
C VAL A 129 -30.15 3.28 -11.05
N SER A 130 -30.53 3.44 -9.78
CA SER A 130 -31.91 3.65 -9.38
C SER A 130 -32.40 5.09 -9.61
N SER A 131 -31.50 6.06 -9.67
CA SER A 131 -31.87 7.47 -9.75
C SER A 131 -30.94 8.32 -10.61
N LYS A 132 -31.45 9.46 -11.06
CA LYS A 132 -30.65 10.49 -11.75
C LYS A 132 -29.54 11.06 -10.85
N ILE A 133 -29.75 11.05 -9.53
CA ILE A 133 -28.76 11.53 -8.55
C ILE A 133 -27.57 10.58 -8.56
N ASP A 134 -27.81 9.27 -8.55
CA ASP A 134 -26.74 8.26 -8.59
C ASP A 134 -25.94 8.37 -9.90
N SER A 135 -26.63 8.56 -11.03
CA SER A 135 -25.97 8.78 -12.32
C SER A 135 -25.05 10.01 -12.28
N ARG A 136 -25.53 11.12 -11.73
CA ARG A 136 -24.71 12.34 -11.58
C ARG A 136 -23.54 12.13 -10.64
N THR A 137 -23.71 11.39 -9.57
CA THR A 137 -22.62 11.08 -8.62
C THR A 137 -21.48 10.34 -9.33
N ILE A 138 -21.79 9.41 -10.22
CA ILE A 138 -20.78 8.61 -10.94
C ILE A 138 -20.24 9.37 -12.15
N LEU A 139 -21.14 9.89 -13.01
CA LEU A 139 -20.80 10.38 -14.35
C LEU A 139 -20.83 11.91 -14.49
N ASP A 140 -21.16 12.64 -13.42
CA ASP A 140 -21.44 14.08 -13.43
C ASP A 140 -22.63 14.47 -14.34
N GLN A 141 -23.39 13.50 -14.86
CA GLN A 141 -24.54 13.69 -15.71
C GLN A 141 -25.58 12.57 -15.57
N MET A 142 -26.80 12.84 -16.03
CA MET A 142 -27.89 11.86 -16.04
C MET A 142 -27.71 10.85 -17.20
N GLY A 143 -28.42 9.75 -17.14
CA GLY A 143 -28.52 8.75 -18.21
C GLY A 143 -28.37 7.31 -17.75
N ALA A 144 -27.60 7.03 -16.71
CA ALA A 144 -27.42 5.68 -16.23
C ALA A 144 -28.71 5.08 -15.61
N GLU A 145 -29.64 5.92 -15.14
CA GLU A 145 -30.95 5.49 -14.66
C GLU A 145 -31.85 4.92 -15.76
N ALA A 146 -31.56 5.25 -17.03
CA ALA A 146 -32.32 4.79 -18.19
C ALA A 146 -31.72 3.56 -18.88
N LEU A 147 -30.63 3.00 -18.36
CA LEU A 147 -30.01 1.78 -18.88
C LEU A 147 -30.91 0.55 -18.66
N LEU A 148 -30.70 -0.46 -19.47
CA LEU A 148 -31.58 -1.65 -19.54
C LEU A 148 -31.18 -2.75 -18.51
N GLY A 149 -30.03 -2.62 -17.83
CA GLY A 149 -29.48 -3.68 -17.00
C GLY A 149 -28.74 -4.75 -17.81
N MET A 150 -28.42 -5.86 -17.18
CA MET A 150 -27.77 -7.04 -17.81
C MET A 150 -26.48 -6.72 -18.59
N GLY A 151 -25.67 -5.81 -18.07
CA GLY A 151 -24.40 -5.40 -18.67
C GLY A 151 -24.48 -4.15 -19.55
N ASP A 152 -25.66 -3.56 -19.72
CA ASP A 152 -25.82 -2.26 -20.37
C ASP A 152 -25.19 -1.16 -19.52
N MET A 153 -24.26 -0.38 -20.06
CA MET A 153 -23.47 0.57 -19.29
C MET A 153 -23.20 1.86 -20.06
N LEU A 154 -22.88 2.91 -19.32
CA LEU A 154 -22.26 4.13 -19.83
C LEU A 154 -20.77 4.12 -19.46
N TYR A 155 -19.93 4.17 -20.48
CA TYR A 155 -18.49 4.29 -20.36
C TYR A 155 -18.04 5.70 -20.64
N MET A 156 -17.36 6.33 -19.68
CA MET A 156 -16.78 7.66 -19.84
C MET A 156 -15.25 7.55 -19.89
N PRO A 157 -14.65 7.62 -21.08
CA PRO A 157 -13.20 7.61 -21.21
C PRO A 157 -12.60 8.89 -20.63
N SER A 158 -11.34 8.82 -20.23
CA SER A 158 -10.58 9.97 -19.75
C SER A 158 -10.46 11.03 -20.86
N GLY A 159 -10.62 12.30 -20.47
CA GLY A 159 -10.45 13.44 -21.38
C GLY A 159 -11.67 13.75 -22.26
N THR A 160 -12.78 13.02 -22.12
CA THR A 160 -14.05 13.35 -22.77
C THR A 160 -15.10 13.67 -21.72
N GLY A 161 -15.97 14.62 -22.00
CA GLY A 161 -17.12 14.91 -21.13
C GLY A 161 -18.37 14.10 -21.50
N PHE A 162 -18.27 13.17 -22.44
CA PHE A 162 -19.42 12.45 -22.99
C PHE A 162 -19.26 10.94 -22.82
N PRO A 163 -20.21 10.28 -22.14
CA PRO A 163 -20.21 8.83 -22.03
C PRO A 163 -20.63 8.18 -23.36
N ILE A 164 -20.05 7.03 -23.59
CA ILE A 164 -20.38 6.13 -24.70
C ILE A 164 -21.21 5.00 -24.13
N ARG A 165 -22.36 4.71 -24.72
CA ARG A 165 -23.15 3.55 -24.33
C ARG A 165 -22.51 2.28 -24.89
N VAL A 166 -22.24 1.34 -24.01
CA VAL A 166 -21.69 0.02 -24.34
C VAL A 166 -22.60 -1.03 -23.74
N HIS A 167 -22.94 -2.03 -24.51
CA HIS A 167 -23.71 -3.16 -24.02
C HIS A 167 -22.76 -4.33 -23.76
N GLY A 168 -22.40 -4.52 -22.48
CA GLY A 168 -21.61 -5.67 -22.02
C GLY A 168 -22.45 -6.94 -21.95
N ALA A 169 -21.81 -8.09 -22.04
CA ALA A 169 -22.48 -9.36 -21.81
C ALA A 169 -22.84 -9.53 -20.32
N PHE A 170 -23.98 -10.13 -20.06
CA PHE A 170 -24.30 -10.64 -18.74
C PHE A 170 -23.44 -11.85 -18.42
N VAL A 171 -22.86 -11.92 -17.23
CA VAL A 171 -22.04 -13.04 -16.75
C VAL A 171 -22.79 -13.69 -15.59
N SER A 172 -23.15 -14.97 -15.73
CA SER A 172 -23.82 -15.73 -14.68
C SER A 172 -22.86 -16.25 -13.61
N ASP A 173 -23.38 -16.62 -12.47
CA ASP A 173 -22.58 -17.21 -11.38
C ASP A 173 -21.88 -18.49 -11.84
N ASP A 174 -22.55 -19.32 -12.64
CA ASP A 174 -21.96 -20.55 -13.20
C ASP A 174 -20.80 -20.26 -14.13
N GLU A 175 -20.86 -19.18 -14.91
CA GLU A 175 -19.75 -18.76 -15.77
C GLU A 175 -18.56 -18.27 -14.93
N VAL A 176 -18.81 -17.50 -13.87
CA VAL A 176 -17.78 -17.08 -12.92
C VAL A 176 -17.12 -18.30 -12.29
N HIS A 177 -17.89 -19.26 -11.79
CA HIS A 177 -17.35 -20.47 -11.19
C HIS A 177 -16.49 -21.28 -12.15
N ARG A 178 -16.89 -21.42 -13.42
CA ARG A 178 -16.12 -22.11 -14.44
C ARG A 178 -14.80 -21.42 -14.74
N VAL A 179 -14.80 -20.09 -14.89
CA VAL A 179 -13.58 -19.31 -15.09
C VAL A 179 -12.62 -19.44 -13.91
N VAL A 180 -13.13 -19.30 -12.69
CA VAL A 180 -12.32 -19.43 -11.47
C VAL A 180 -11.73 -20.84 -11.34
N ALA A 181 -12.52 -21.89 -11.60
CA ALA A 181 -12.04 -23.27 -11.58
C ALA A 181 -10.92 -23.49 -12.61
N TYR A 182 -11.08 -22.94 -13.81
CA TYR A 182 -10.06 -23.01 -14.85
C TYR A 182 -8.77 -22.30 -14.43
N LEU A 183 -8.87 -21.07 -13.88
CA LEU A 183 -7.69 -20.33 -13.42
C LEU A 183 -6.96 -21.07 -12.28
N LYS A 184 -7.69 -21.66 -11.35
CA LYS A 184 -7.11 -22.47 -10.27
C LYS A 184 -6.41 -23.74 -10.79
N SER A 185 -6.87 -24.31 -11.89
CA SER A 185 -6.23 -25.47 -12.49
C SER A 185 -4.88 -25.18 -13.16
N GLN A 186 -4.56 -23.90 -13.38
CA GLN A 186 -3.32 -23.49 -14.04
C GLN A 186 -2.11 -23.40 -13.10
N GLY A 187 -2.32 -23.34 -11.79
CA GLY A 187 -1.25 -23.28 -10.80
C GLY A 187 -1.71 -22.77 -9.45
N GLU A 188 -0.83 -22.88 -8.50
CA GLU A 188 -1.03 -22.34 -7.15
C GLU A 188 -0.70 -20.84 -7.11
N PRO A 189 -1.39 -20.06 -6.24
CA PRO A 189 -1.08 -18.64 -6.07
C PRO A 189 0.30 -18.45 -5.44
N ASN A 190 1.05 -17.48 -5.95
CA ASN A 190 2.32 -17.05 -5.38
C ASN A 190 2.10 -15.72 -4.63
N TYR A 191 1.88 -15.79 -3.33
CA TYR A 191 1.63 -14.62 -2.50
C TYR A 191 2.94 -13.88 -2.19
N ILE A 192 2.87 -12.55 -2.21
CA ILE A 192 3.97 -11.69 -1.73
C ILE A 192 3.80 -11.55 -0.22
N GLU A 193 4.79 -12.00 0.53
CA GLU A 193 4.82 -11.85 1.99
C GLU A 193 4.92 -10.37 2.40
N GLY A 194 4.38 -10.03 3.57
CA GLY A 194 4.47 -8.69 4.15
C GLY A 194 3.51 -7.64 3.59
N VAL A 195 2.74 -7.91 2.53
CA VAL A 195 1.80 -6.93 1.94
C VAL A 195 0.72 -6.50 2.93
N LEU A 196 0.25 -7.42 3.77
CA LEU A 196 -0.83 -7.17 4.74
C LEU A 196 -0.35 -6.95 6.17
N GLU A 197 0.92 -7.18 6.45
CA GLU A 197 1.48 -7.18 7.81
C GLU A 197 1.97 -5.79 8.25
N GLY A 198 1.82 -4.76 7.42
CA GLY A 198 2.27 -3.42 7.75
C GLY A 198 3.77 -3.38 8.00
N GLY A 199 4.54 -3.85 7.03
CA GLY A 199 6.00 -3.91 7.11
C GLY A 199 6.59 -2.56 7.49
N VAL A 200 7.46 -2.59 8.48
CA VAL A 200 8.22 -1.47 9.02
C VAL A 200 9.10 -0.89 7.92
N VAL A 201 8.64 0.14 7.24
CA VAL A 201 9.52 1.03 6.50
C VAL A 201 9.05 2.46 6.72
N GLY A 202 9.84 3.20 7.47
CA GLY A 202 9.90 4.66 7.49
C GLY A 202 8.58 5.40 7.71
N ASP A 203 8.10 5.47 8.95
CA ASP A 203 7.14 6.48 9.39
C ASP A 203 7.81 7.87 9.34
N GLU A 204 7.66 8.57 8.23
CA GLU A 204 7.79 10.03 8.24
C GLU A 204 6.45 10.75 8.48
N ASP A 205 5.32 10.03 8.54
CA ASP A 205 4.02 10.62 8.92
C ASP A 205 3.30 9.72 9.93
N GLY A 206 3.26 10.21 11.18
CA GLY A 206 2.68 9.53 12.32
C GLY A 206 1.20 9.18 12.17
N LEU A 207 0.92 7.91 12.00
CA LEU A 207 -0.41 7.35 12.23
C LEU A 207 -0.25 5.97 12.88
N GLY A 208 -0.27 5.98 14.22
CA GLY A 208 -0.37 4.77 15.01
C GLY A 208 -1.67 4.03 14.71
N VAL A 209 -1.56 2.76 14.35
CA VAL A 209 -2.67 1.81 14.44
C VAL A 209 -2.40 0.95 15.67
N GLU A 210 -3.25 1.10 16.67
CA GLU A 210 -3.29 0.20 17.82
C GLU A 210 -3.68 -1.21 17.36
N GLY A 211 -2.97 -2.21 17.89
CA GLY A 211 -3.39 -3.59 17.91
C GLY A 211 -2.76 -4.52 16.86
N GLY A 212 -1.55 -4.94 17.07
CA GLY A 212 -0.96 -6.14 16.48
C GLY A 212 -0.19 -6.90 17.54
N GLU A 213 -0.56 -8.17 17.77
CA GLU A 213 0.14 -9.09 18.67
C GLU A 213 1.62 -9.28 18.26
N PRO A 214 2.53 -9.60 19.18
CA PRO A 214 3.95 -9.64 18.93
C PRO A 214 4.32 -10.84 18.05
N SER A 215 4.66 -10.59 16.80
CA SER A 215 5.43 -11.56 16.00
C SER A 215 6.86 -11.61 16.54
N GLY A 216 7.36 -12.81 16.77
CA GLY A 216 8.57 -13.10 17.54
C GLY A 216 9.93 -12.72 16.93
N GLU A 217 10.01 -11.73 16.06
CA GLU A 217 11.28 -11.16 15.58
C GLU A 217 11.58 -9.85 16.30
N LYS A 218 12.70 -9.78 16.99
CA LYS A 218 13.20 -8.59 17.67
C LYS A 218 13.49 -7.49 16.66
N ASP A 219 13.06 -6.25 16.99
CA ASP A 219 13.40 -5.06 16.18
C ASP A 219 14.92 -5.01 15.96
N PRO A 220 15.42 -4.84 14.72
CA PRO A 220 16.86 -4.77 14.42
C PRO A 220 17.63 -3.71 15.23
N MET A 221 16.95 -2.70 15.76
CA MET A 221 17.54 -1.69 16.64
C MET A 221 17.41 -1.99 18.13
N TYR A 222 16.84 -3.14 18.51
CA TYR A 222 16.63 -3.49 19.91
C TYR A 222 17.95 -3.52 20.71
N ASP A 223 18.97 -4.19 20.19
CA ASP A 223 20.27 -4.29 20.89
C ASP A 223 20.95 -2.93 21.03
N GLN A 224 20.85 -2.06 20.03
CA GLN A 224 21.35 -0.69 20.09
C GLN A 224 20.58 0.15 21.11
N ALA A 225 19.25 0.00 21.16
CA ALA A 225 18.42 0.67 22.14
C ALA A 225 18.75 0.23 23.56
N VAL A 226 18.96 -1.08 23.79
CA VAL A 226 19.39 -1.64 25.08
C VAL A 226 20.74 -1.04 25.50
N GLU A 227 21.71 -0.98 24.60
CA GLU A 227 23.03 -0.39 24.88
C GLU A 227 22.92 1.09 25.29
N ILE A 228 22.10 1.88 24.58
CA ILE A 228 21.86 3.30 24.90
C ILE A 228 21.23 3.46 26.29
N VAL A 229 20.21 2.65 26.61
CA VAL A 229 19.51 2.71 27.89
C VAL A 229 20.45 2.34 29.04
N ILE A 230 21.25 1.26 28.90
CA ILE A 230 22.20 0.79 29.91
C ILE A 230 23.34 1.80 30.11
N LYS A 231 23.92 2.31 29.02
CA LYS A 231 25.03 3.27 29.06
C LYS A 231 24.65 4.60 29.70
N ASN A 232 23.46 5.10 29.38
CA ASN A 232 22.98 6.37 29.94
C ASN A 232 22.26 6.21 31.28
N ARG A 233 22.10 4.98 31.79
CA ARG A 233 21.36 4.65 33.02
C ARG A 233 19.99 5.34 33.09
N LYS A 234 19.32 5.45 31.95
CA LYS A 234 18.02 6.10 31.83
C LYS A 234 17.15 5.40 30.79
N ALA A 235 16.02 4.86 31.23
CA ALA A 235 15.03 4.21 30.36
C ALA A 235 13.92 5.20 30.01
N SER A 236 14.18 6.08 29.02
CA SER A 236 13.17 7.04 28.54
C SER A 236 13.03 7.02 27.03
N ILE A 237 11.78 7.14 26.58
CA ILE A 237 11.42 7.18 25.15
C ILE A 237 12.21 8.28 24.43
N SER A 238 12.27 9.47 25.01
CA SER A 238 12.98 10.62 24.43
C SER A 238 14.49 10.41 24.29
N LEU A 239 15.10 9.59 25.15
CA LEU A 239 16.51 9.25 25.04
C LEU A 239 16.75 8.34 23.83
N VAL A 240 15.95 7.28 23.71
CA VAL A 240 16.03 6.31 22.62
C VAL A 240 15.73 6.99 21.27
N GLN A 241 14.69 7.83 21.20
CA GLN A 241 14.38 8.62 20.01
C GLN A 241 15.56 9.44 19.51
N ARG A 242 16.17 10.21 20.40
CA ARG A 242 17.27 11.13 20.02
C ARG A 242 18.53 10.40 19.57
N HIS A 243 18.86 9.29 20.22
CA HIS A 243 20.08 8.54 19.89
C HIS A 243 19.94 7.71 18.63
N LEU A 244 18.78 7.05 18.43
CA LEU A 244 18.52 6.20 17.27
C LEU A 244 17.87 6.97 16.11
N LYS A 245 17.45 8.22 16.31
CA LYS A 245 16.74 9.06 15.33
C LYS A 245 15.47 8.37 14.79
N ILE A 246 14.69 7.76 15.69
CA ILE A 246 13.46 7.03 15.39
C ILE A 246 12.22 7.75 15.95
N GLY A 247 11.03 7.38 15.44
CA GLY A 247 9.75 7.92 15.92
C GLY A 247 9.40 7.48 17.35
N TYR A 248 8.47 8.23 17.99
CA TYR A 248 8.04 7.98 19.37
C TYR A 248 7.51 6.56 19.58
N ASN A 249 6.64 6.09 18.69
CA ASN A 249 5.99 4.78 18.81
C ASN A 249 6.99 3.61 18.71
N ARG A 250 8.01 3.73 17.87
CA ARG A 250 9.07 2.73 17.77
C ARG A 250 9.96 2.71 19.02
N ALA A 251 10.32 3.89 19.52
CA ALA A 251 11.08 4.01 20.77
C ALA A 251 10.29 3.48 21.98
N ALA A 252 8.98 3.71 22.01
CA ALA A 252 8.08 3.18 23.03
C ALA A 252 8.04 1.64 23.00
N ARG A 253 7.86 1.03 21.82
CA ARG A 253 7.86 -0.44 21.65
C ARG A 253 9.19 -1.07 22.08
N LEU A 254 10.31 -0.47 21.71
CA LEU A 254 11.62 -0.95 22.14
C LEU A 254 11.77 -0.97 23.67
N LEU A 255 11.23 0.04 24.36
CA LEU A 255 11.22 0.08 25.82
C LEU A 255 10.22 -0.90 26.43
N GLU A 256 9.08 -1.17 25.81
CA GLU A 256 8.13 -2.21 26.20
C GLU A 256 8.73 -3.61 26.03
N GLU A 257 9.46 -3.86 24.95
CA GLU A 257 10.21 -5.10 24.76
C GLU A 257 11.30 -5.29 25.83
N MET A 258 11.99 -4.21 26.24
CA MET A 258 12.94 -4.25 27.34
C MET A 258 12.27 -4.51 28.69
N GLU A 259 11.04 -4.00 28.90
CA GLU A 259 10.21 -4.29 30.07
C GLU A 259 9.81 -5.77 30.10
N ASN A 260 9.30 -6.30 28.99
CA ASN A 260 8.95 -7.71 28.84
C ASN A 260 10.16 -8.65 29.01
N ALA A 261 11.34 -8.19 28.60
CA ALA A 261 12.62 -8.91 28.80
C ALA A 261 13.20 -8.76 30.21
N GLY A 262 12.56 -7.97 31.11
CA GLY A 262 13.02 -7.75 32.47
C GLY A 262 14.27 -6.86 32.59
N LEU A 263 14.60 -6.09 31.56
CA LEU A 263 15.73 -5.15 31.57
C LEU A 263 15.39 -3.83 32.28
N VAL A 264 14.13 -3.42 32.18
CA VAL A 264 13.59 -2.21 32.81
C VAL A 264 12.27 -2.52 33.51
N SER A 265 11.90 -1.72 34.51
CA SER A 265 10.63 -1.85 35.22
C SER A 265 9.44 -1.38 34.37
N ALA A 266 8.24 -1.77 34.76
CA ALA A 266 7.01 -1.13 34.29
C ALA A 266 7.04 0.38 34.53
N MET A 267 6.32 1.12 33.69
CA MET A 267 6.23 2.57 33.79
C MET A 267 5.56 2.95 35.10
N SER A 268 6.23 3.71 35.95
CA SER A 268 5.67 4.22 37.18
C SER A 268 4.63 5.30 36.93
N GLY A 269 3.78 5.61 37.92
CA GLY A 269 2.80 6.70 37.82
C GLY A 269 3.39 8.08 37.54
N SER A 270 4.72 8.24 37.68
CA SER A 270 5.48 9.44 37.30
C SER A 270 6.03 9.42 35.88
N GLY A 271 5.72 8.37 35.08
CA GLY A 271 6.20 8.22 33.71
C GLY A 271 7.68 7.76 33.57
N GLN A 272 8.28 7.28 34.66
CA GLN A 272 9.67 6.81 34.69
C GLN A 272 9.74 5.28 34.78
N ARG A 273 10.77 4.69 34.15
CA ARG A 273 11.12 3.29 34.26
C ARG A 273 12.50 3.16 34.94
N GLU A 274 12.67 2.18 35.81
CA GLU A 274 13.93 1.86 36.44
C GLU A 274 14.68 0.77 35.67
N ILE A 275 16.01 0.83 35.68
CA ILE A 275 16.85 -0.19 35.03
C ILE A 275 17.13 -1.28 36.07
N LEU A 276 16.69 -2.51 35.74
CA LEU A 276 16.78 -3.67 36.63
C LEU A 276 18.07 -4.45 36.50
N VAL A 277 18.91 -4.18 35.48
CA VAL A 277 20.17 -4.85 35.24
C VAL A 277 21.36 -4.06 35.78
N PRO A 278 22.41 -4.74 36.33
CA PRO A 278 23.60 -4.09 36.83
C PRO A 278 24.38 -3.38 35.70
N ALA A 279 25.15 -2.35 36.06
CA ALA A 279 26.08 -1.73 35.12
C ALA A 279 27.09 -2.77 34.63
N ARG A 280 27.32 -2.86 33.31
CA ARG A 280 28.44 -3.64 32.77
C ARG A 280 29.74 -3.05 33.37
N ALA A 281 30.50 -3.82 34.07
CA ALA A 281 31.87 -3.47 34.44
C ALA A 281 32.67 -3.32 33.14
N GLU A 282 33.38 -2.19 32.98
CA GLU A 282 34.33 -1.95 31.90
C GLU A 282 35.51 -2.95 31.96
#